data_08b2c8279233615cc4e86f06611a1da9
#
_entry.id   08b2c8279233615cc4e86f06611a1da9
#
_cell.length_a   1.000
_cell.length_b   1.000
_cell.length_c   1.000
_cell.angle_alpha   90.00
_cell.angle_beta   90.00
_cell.angle_gamma   90.00
#
_symmetry.space_group_name_H-M   'P 1'
#
loop_
_entity.id
_entity.type
_entity.pdbx_description
1 polymer ?
#
loop_
_entity_poly.entity_id
_entity_poly.type
_entity_poly.pdbx_seq_one_letter_code
_entity_poly.pdbx_strand_id
1 'polypeptide(L)'
;SGRRARQLVLTSHATIDNYDFTFNWIFGEDGAIDAEVNLTGMMLVYAARRDGASEAGHSASSHLVAPGIVAPSHQHFFSYRLDLDVDGARPNLAFEQNTRALPRSRRGNPEGLWFAMEDHPLRAEAAAIRGPDPAANRLWRVVNPGRTNRLGEAVGYALVPGVTALPYAAQGSPVRRAGGFVNAQLFITPYHRDEMYAAGEFQNFGLQDEGLPRWTRRNRSLRDTDLVLWYTLGVTHIPRPEEFPVMPVSRAGFRLIPSGFFDASPVWP
;
A
#
# COMPACT_ATOMS: atom_id res chain seq x y z
N SER A 1 -28.79 17.81 -8.83
CA SER A 1 -27.90 18.80 -9.44
C SER A 1 -26.50 18.22 -9.54
N GLY A 2 -25.84 18.35 -10.68
CA GLY A 2 -24.43 17.98 -10.87
C GLY A 2 -23.54 19.21 -10.70
N ARG A 3 -22.33 19.01 -10.18
CA ARG A 3 -21.29 20.05 -10.15
C ARG A 3 -19.95 19.50 -10.59
N ARG A 4 -19.03 20.36 -10.98
CA ARG A 4 -17.65 19.97 -11.30
C ARG A 4 -16.91 19.72 -9.98
N ALA A 5 -16.30 18.54 -9.86
CA ALA A 5 -15.32 18.28 -8.81
C ALA A 5 -14.00 18.97 -9.15
N ARG A 6 -13.31 19.51 -8.13
CA ARG A 6 -11.95 20.05 -8.24
C ARG A 6 -11.02 19.17 -7.44
N GLN A 7 -9.82 19.01 -7.94
CA GLN A 7 -8.75 18.26 -7.30
C GLN A 7 -7.45 19.07 -7.35
N LEU A 8 -6.69 19.02 -6.28
CA LEU A 8 -5.29 19.45 -6.29
C LEU A 8 -4.44 18.19 -6.52
N VAL A 9 -3.59 18.21 -7.52
CA VAL A 9 -2.70 17.08 -7.83
C VAL A 9 -1.26 17.53 -7.65
N LEU A 10 -0.53 16.85 -6.78
CA LEU A 10 0.92 16.98 -6.63
C LEU A 10 1.58 15.78 -7.29
N THR A 11 2.42 16.04 -8.27
CA THR A 11 3.06 14.99 -9.07
C THR A 11 4.58 15.05 -8.92
N SER A 12 5.19 13.89 -8.73
CA SER A 12 6.64 13.70 -8.88
C SER A 12 6.92 12.58 -9.89
N HIS A 13 8.06 12.68 -10.56
CA HIS A 13 8.49 11.73 -11.58
C HIS A 13 9.87 11.18 -11.25
N ALA A 14 10.07 9.88 -11.49
CA ALA A 14 11.36 9.22 -11.34
C ALA A 14 11.57 8.21 -12.47
N THR A 15 12.72 8.27 -13.12
CA THR A 15 13.18 7.25 -14.06
C THR A 15 14.21 6.38 -13.36
N ILE A 16 13.95 5.08 -13.30
CA ILE A 16 14.86 4.08 -12.71
C ILE A 16 15.15 3.05 -13.79
N ASP A 17 16.40 2.99 -14.22
CA ASP A 17 16.83 2.26 -15.43
C ASP A 17 15.98 2.70 -16.64
N ASN A 18 15.21 1.79 -17.21
CA ASN A 18 14.35 2.00 -18.36
C ASN A 18 12.85 2.13 -18.00
N TYR A 19 12.53 2.20 -16.70
CA TYR A 19 11.16 2.39 -16.21
C TYR A 19 10.92 3.82 -15.75
N ASP A 20 9.75 4.35 -16.10
CA ASP A 20 9.26 5.64 -15.67
C ASP A 20 8.13 5.49 -14.66
N PHE A 21 8.30 6.13 -13.51
CA PHE A 21 7.30 6.14 -12.44
C PHE A 21 6.82 7.56 -12.20
N THR A 22 5.50 7.74 -12.17
CA THR A 22 4.89 9.02 -11.78
C THR A 22 4.08 8.79 -10.51
N PHE A 23 4.41 9.52 -9.45
CA PHE A 23 3.73 9.47 -8.16
C PHE A 23 2.81 10.67 -8.05
N ASN A 24 1.53 10.42 -7.84
CA ASN A 24 0.51 11.44 -7.69
C ASN A 24 -0.11 11.41 -6.30
N TRP A 25 -0.20 12.57 -5.67
CA TRP A 25 -1.06 12.84 -4.53
C TRP A 25 -2.23 13.68 -5.01
N ILE A 26 -3.44 13.16 -4.90
CA ILE A 26 -4.65 13.76 -5.44
C ILE A 26 -5.58 14.09 -4.28
N PHE A 27 -5.75 15.38 -4.00
CA PHE A 27 -6.56 15.89 -2.90
C PHE A 27 -7.94 16.28 -3.43
N GLY A 28 -8.99 15.60 -2.93
CA GLY A 28 -10.38 15.84 -3.29
C GLY A 28 -11.04 16.88 -2.39
N GLU A 29 -12.08 17.55 -2.88
CA GLU A 29 -12.90 18.49 -2.09
C GLU A 29 -13.68 17.80 -0.96
N ASP A 30 -13.85 16.48 -1.03
CA ASP A 30 -14.46 15.64 0.00
C ASP A 30 -13.51 15.28 1.14
N GLY A 31 -12.27 15.79 1.10
CA GLY A 31 -11.20 15.48 2.04
C GLY A 31 -10.50 14.15 1.79
N ALA A 32 -10.88 13.41 0.75
CA ALA A 32 -10.16 12.21 0.36
C ALA A 32 -8.81 12.54 -0.27
N ILE A 33 -7.83 11.68 -0.07
CA ILE A 33 -6.49 11.79 -0.63
C ILE A 33 -6.19 10.46 -1.34
N ASP A 34 -6.05 10.50 -2.67
CA ASP A 34 -5.60 9.33 -3.43
C ASP A 34 -4.07 9.40 -3.61
N ALA A 35 -3.39 8.33 -3.29
CA ALA A 35 -1.98 8.12 -3.65
C ALA A 35 -1.93 7.13 -4.81
N GLU A 36 -1.39 7.56 -5.95
CA GLU A 36 -1.32 6.77 -7.16
C GLU A 36 0.13 6.70 -7.67
N VAL A 37 0.54 5.54 -8.12
CA VAL A 37 1.76 5.37 -8.92
C VAL A 37 1.39 4.88 -10.31
N ASN A 38 1.86 5.60 -11.34
CA ASN A 38 1.78 5.20 -12.72
C ASN A 38 3.13 4.61 -13.15
N LEU A 39 3.09 3.42 -13.72
CA LEU A 39 4.26 2.67 -14.16
C LEU A 39 4.23 2.59 -15.69
N THR A 40 5.31 2.99 -16.34
CA THR A 40 5.48 2.93 -17.79
C THR A 40 6.98 2.91 -18.13
N GLY A 41 7.37 3.30 -19.32
CA GLY A 41 8.75 3.36 -19.79
C GLY A 41 9.05 2.32 -20.84
N MET A 42 10.33 2.05 -21.05
CA MET A 42 10.80 1.04 -21.99
C MET A 42 10.89 -0.31 -21.29
N MET A 43 10.43 -1.37 -21.97
CA MET A 43 10.48 -2.72 -21.42
C MET A 43 11.92 -3.19 -21.25
N LEU A 44 12.24 -3.77 -20.08
CA LEU A 44 13.52 -4.45 -19.85
C LEU A 44 13.56 -5.74 -20.66
N VAL A 45 14.52 -5.86 -21.55
CA VAL A 45 14.62 -7.00 -22.48
C VAL A 45 16.03 -7.52 -22.60
N TYR A 46 16.13 -8.79 -22.99
CA TYR A 46 17.38 -9.48 -23.29
C TYR A 46 17.28 -10.24 -24.60
N ALA A 47 18.41 -10.57 -25.22
CA ALA A 47 18.45 -11.50 -26.34
C ALA A 47 18.03 -12.91 -25.89
N ALA A 48 17.13 -13.54 -26.63
CA ALA A 48 16.80 -14.95 -26.39
C ALA A 48 18.03 -15.84 -26.65
N ARG A 49 18.26 -16.83 -25.78
CA ARG A 49 19.39 -17.78 -25.96
C ARG A 49 19.16 -18.68 -27.15
N ARG A 50 20.23 -18.94 -27.91
CA ARG A 50 20.20 -19.77 -29.10
C ARG A 50 20.49 -21.27 -28.84
N ASP A 51 20.71 -21.65 -27.58
CA ASP A 51 21.24 -22.97 -27.20
C ASP A 51 20.17 -24.08 -27.10
N GLY A 52 19.03 -23.91 -27.80
CA GLY A 52 18.05 -25.00 -28.00
C GLY A 52 17.32 -25.48 -26.73
N ALA A 53 17.51 -24.82 -25.61
CA ALA A 53 16.90 -25.23 -24.34
C ALA A 53 15.38 -24.96 -24.27
N SER A 54 14.82 -24.22 -25.20
CA SER A 54 13.39 -24.26 -25.58
C SER A 54 13.23 -23.65 -26.97
N GLU A 55 12.58 -24.35 -27.90
CA GLU A 55 12.19 -23.82 -29.21
C GLU A 55 11.28 -22.59 -29.15
N ALA A 56 10.82 -22.24 -27.99
CA ALA A 56 9.88 -21.13 -27.76
C ALA A 56 10.52 -19.85 -27.18
N GLY A 57 11.85 -19.82 -26.89
CA GLY A 57 12.48 -18.63 -26.29
C GLY A 57 11.94 -18.25 -24.92
N HIS A 58 11.16 -19.13 -24.30
CA HIS A 58 10.57 -18.92 -22.99
C HIS A 58 11.30 -19.74 -21.92
N SER A 59 11.70 -19.09 -20.84
CA SER A 59 11.87 -19.77 -19.55
C SER A 59 10.60 -19.57 -18.73
N ALA A 60 10.42 -20.33 -17.67
CA ALA A 60 9.29 -20.13 -16.75
C ALA A 60 9.23 -18.70 -16.15
N SER A 61 10.32 -17.94 -16.24
CA SER A 61 10.48 -16.59 -15.67
C SER A 61 10.60 -15.47 -16.71
N SER A 62 10.45 -15.76 -18.01
CA SER A 62 10.54 -14.76 -19.09
C SER A 62 9.61 -15.07 -20.24
N HIS A 63 9.25 -14.04 -21.01
CA HIS A 63 8.32 -14.12 -22.14
C HIS A 63 8.97 -13.58 -23.41
N LEU A 64 8.72 -14.23 -24.55
CA LEU A 64 9.11 -13.74 -25.86
C LEU A 64 8.18 -12.55 -26.22
N VAL A 65 8.75 -11.37 -26.40
CA VAL A 65 7.99 -10.14 -26.70
C VAL A 65 8.22 -9.65 -28.13
N ALA A 66 9.31 -10.11 -28.79
CA ALA A 66 9.56 -9.92 -30.20
C ALA A 66 10.50 -11.07 -30.71
N PRO A 67 10.69 -11.25 -32.01
CA PRO A 67 11.59 -12.28 -32.53
C PRO A 67 12.99 -12.18 -31.92
N GLY A 68 13.40 -13.21 -31.18
CA GLY A 68 14.70 -13.25 -30.50
C GLY A 68 14.87 -12.34 -29.30
N ILE A 69 13.78 -11.73 -28.78
CA ILE A 69 13.80 -10.82 -27.66
C ILE A 69 12.88 -11.34 -26.55
N VAL A 70 13.41 -11.50 -25.34
CA VAL A 70 12.68 -11.93 -24.14
C VAL A 70 12.69 -10.86 -23.06
N ALA A 71 11.59 -10.77 -22.33
CA ALA A 71 11.44 -9.92 -21.15
C ALA A 71 11.19 -10.75 -19.89
N PRO A 72 11.87 -10.49 -18.77
CA PRO A 72 11.68 -11.23 -17.53
C PRO A 72 10.42 -10.78 -16.79
N SER A 73 9.73 -11.73 -16.14
CA SER A 73 8.70 -11.42 -15.17
C SER A 73 9.34 -10.87 -13.89
N HIS A 74 8.78 -9.79 -13.35
CA HIS A 74 9.33 -9.11 -12.16
C HIS A 74 8.26 -8.40 -11.36
N GLN A 75 8.65 -7.86 -10.22
CA GLN A 75 7.75 -7.13 -9.34
C GLN A 75 8.36 -5.78 -8.95
N HIS A 76 7.49 -4.79 -8.79
CA HIS A 76 7.81 -3.48 -8.22
C HIS A 76 7.10 -3.32 -6.87
N PHE A 77 7.80 -2.77 -5.89
CA PHE A 77 7.23 -2.46 -4.58
C PHE A 77 7.49 -1.01 -4.23
N PHE A 78 6.43 -0.31 -3.83
CA PHE A 78 6.47 1.10 -3.45
C PHE A 78 6.02 1.23 -2.01
N SER A 79 6.90 1.70 -1.13
CA SER A 79 6.59 1.95 0.26
C SER A 79 6.35 3.43 0.50
N TYR A 80 5.17 3.76 1.00
CA TYR A 80 4.76 5.11 1.37
C TYR A 80 4.92 5.30 2.87
N ARG A 81 5.61 6.36 3.28
CA ARG A 81 5.70 6.82 4.66
C ARG A 81 4.60 7.85 4.88
N LEU A 82 3.62 7.50 5.69
CA LEU A 82 2.47 8.34 6.00
C LEU A 82 2.56 8.79 7.47
N ASP A 83 2.92 10.02 7.66
CA ASP A 83 2.97 10.69 8.95
C ASP A 83 1.60 11.35 9.16
N LEU A 84 0.73 10.70 9.94
CA LEU A 84 -0.68 11.08 10.06
C LEU A 84 -0.95 11.78 11.39
N ASP A 85 -0.83 13.09 11.38
CA ASP A 85 -1.22 13.96 12.50
C ASP A 85 -2.72 14.26 12.43
N VAL A 86 -3.53 13.29 12.81
CA VAL A 86 -5.00 13.44 12.76
C VAL A 86 -5.46 14.46 13.81
N ASP A 87 -5.70 15.71 13.36
CA ASP A 87 -6.05 16.85 14.20
C ASP A 87 -5.08 17.04 15.39
N GLY A 88 -3.79 16.84 15.09
CA GLY A 88 -2.65 16.93 16.00
C GLY A 88 -1.86 15.63 16.11
N ALA A 89 -0.56 15.75 16.44
CA ALA A 89 0.37 14.64 16.57
C ALA A 89 0.00 13.65 17.69
N ARG A 90 -0.74 14.12 18.71
CA ARG A 90 -1.18 13.30 19.85
C ARG A 90 -2.53 13.79 20.39
N PRO A 91 -3.35 12.88 20.98
CA PRO A 91 -3.19 11.42 20.94
C PRO A 91 -3.63 10.84 19.59
N ASN A 92 -2.93 9.84 19.09
CA ASN A 92 -3.38 9.08 17.92
C ASN A 92 -3.46 7.59 18.25
N LEU A 93 -4.45 6.90 17.70
CA LEU A 93 -4.66 5.46 17.84
C LEU A 93 -4.89 4.84 16.48
N ALA A 94 -4.26 3.69 16.25
CA ALA A 94 -4.45 2.92 15.03
C ALA A 94 -5.32 1.70 15.27
N PHE A 95 -6.18 1.40 14.29
CA PHE A 95 -7.06 0.24 14.28
C PHE A 95 -6.95 -0.50 12.94
N GLU A 96 -7.00 -1.82 12.99
CA GLU A 96 -7.36 -2.64 11.86
C GLU A 96 -8.87 -2.87 11.89
N GLN A 97 -9.55 -2.60 10.78
CA GLN A 97 -10.99 -2.79 10.63
C GLN A 97 -11.24 -3.93 9.65
N ASN A 98 -11.99 -4.93 10.10
CA ASN A 98 -12.36 -6.08 9.30
C ASN A 98 -13.88 -6.18 9.22
N THR A 99 -14.40 -6.63 8.09
CA THR A 99 -15.81 -6.93 7.89
C THR A 99 -16.03 -8.45 7.98
N ARG A 100 -17.04 -8.87 8.70
CA ARG A 100 -17.45 -10.28 8.75
C ARG A 100 -18.95 -10.47 8.62
N ALA A 101 -19.36 -11.55 8.00
CA ALA A 101 -20.75 -11.97 7.96
C ALA A 101 -21.24 -12.32 9.36
N LEU A 102 -22.45 -11.90 9.69
CA LEU A 102 -23.12 -12.29 10.93
C LEU A 102 -23.82 -13.64 10.76
N PRO A 103 -23.82 -14.50 11.80
CA PRO A 103 -24.53 -15.77 11.75
C PRO A 103 -26.01 -15.61 11.45
N ARG A 104 -26.55 -16.51 10.64
CA ARG A 104 -28.01 -16.58 10.42
C ARG A 104 -28.73 -16.87 11.73
N SER A 105 -29.73 -16.08 12.06
CA SER A 105 -30.54 -16.29 13.28
C SER A 105 -31.97 -15.88 13.06
N ARG A 106 -32.93 -16.63 13.66
CA ARG A 106 -34.38 -16.37 13.50
C ARG A 106 -34.79 -14.96 13.96
N ARG A 107 -34.12 -14.36 14.95
CA ARG A 107 -34.52 -13.08 15.56
C ARG A 107 -33.74 -11.88 15.01
N GLY A 108 -32.55 -12.06 14.49
CA GLY A 108 -31.69 -10.94 14.13
C GLY A 108 -31.29 -10.90 12.67
N ASN A 109 -31.08 -12.07 12.04
CA ASN A 109 -30.57 -12.17 10.67
C ASN A 109 -31.20 -13.40 9.97
N PRO A 110 -32.52 -13.41 9.75
CA PRO A 110 -33.22 -14.59 9.27
C PRO A 110 -32.78 -15.03 7.87
N GLU A 111 -32.40 -14.07 7.02
CA GLU A 111 -31.97 -14.34 5.66
C GLU A 111 -30.42 -14.51 5.55
N GLY A 112 -29.67 -14.22 6.62
CA GLY A 112 -28.21 -14.32 6.60
C GLY A 112 -27.52 -13.23 5.76
N LEU A 113 -28.13 -12.05 5.62
CA LEU A 113 -27.65 -10.97 4.77
C LEU A 113 -26.79 -9.94 5.50
N TRP A 114 -26.76 -9.99 6.84
CA TRP A 114 -26.09 -8.97 7.63
C TRP A 114 -24.62 -9.27 7.82
N PHE A 115 -23.85 -8.21 7.89
CA PHE A 115 -22.44 -8.20 8.23
C PHE A 115 -22.14 -7.06 9.20
N ALA A 116 -21.03 -7.15 9.90
CA ALA A 116 -20.56 -6.15 10.84
C ALA A 116 -19.11 -5.81 10.57
N MET A 117 -18.75 -4.58 10.93
CA MET A 117 -17.35 -4.17 11.04
C MET A 117 -16.85 -4.43 12.47
N GLU A 118 -15.61 -4.86 12.58
CA GLU A 118 -14.91 -5.08 13.84
C GLU A 118 -13.61 -4.29 13.84
N ASP A 119 -13.42 -3.47 14.86
CA ASP A 119 -12.20 -2.69 15.07
C ASP A 119 -11.24 -3.44 16.01
N HIS A 120 -10.04 -3.69 15.54
CA HIS A 120 -8.96 -4.31 16.32
C HIS A 120 -7.86 -3.29 16.57
N PRO A 121 -7.67 -2.82 17.82
CA PRO A 121 -6.66 -1.81 18.10
C PRO A 121 -5.24 -2.36 17.94
N LEU A 122 -4.41 -1.62 17.22
CA LEU A 122 -2.99 -1.92 17.00
C LEU A 122 -2.16 -1.17 18.04
N ARG A 123 -1.76 -1.85 19.10
CA ARG A 123 -1.23 -1.21 20.31
C ARG A 123 0.29 -1.28 20.45
N ALA A 124 0.95 -2.04 19.56
CA ALA A 124 2.40 -2.22 19.55
C ALA A 124 2.86 -2.56 18.14
N GLU A 125 4.10 -2.29 17.81
CA GLU A 125 4.66 -2.49 16.47
C GLU A 125 4.49 -3.93 15.96
N ALA A 126 4.73 -4.93 16.79
CA ALA A 126 4.57 -6.34 16.40
C ALA A 126 3.12 -6.68 16.01
N ALA A 127 2.13 -6.06 16.67
CA ALA A 127 0.71 -6.23 16.33
C ALA A 127 0.31 -5.44 15.08
N ALA A 128 1.13 -4.49 14.64
CA ALA A 128 0.88 -3.59 13.53
C ALA A 128 1.63 -3.98 12.24
N ILE A 129 2.19 -5.18 12.19
CA ILE A 129 2.74 -5.79 10.97
C ILE A 129 1.61 -6.58 10.32
N ARG A 130 0.99 -6.03 9.25
CA ARG A 130 -0.25 -6.57 8.70
C ARG A 130 -0.19 -6.81 7.21
N GLY A 131 -0.81 -7.90 6.77
CA GLY A 131 -1.01 -8.24 5.36
C GLY A 131 -2.39 -7.85 4.85
N PRO A 132 -2.62 -7.90 3.52
CA PRO A 132 -3.92 -7.70 2.93
C PRO A 132 -4.88 -8.83 3.32
N ASP A 133 -6.16 -8.52 3.44
CA ASP A 133 -7.22 -9.50 3.60
C ASP A 133 -8.48 -9.04 2.85
N PRO A 134 -8.54 -9.29 1.54
CA PRO A 134 -9.69 -8.92 0.73
C PRO A 134 -10.99 -9.60 1.17
N ALA A 135 -10.91 -10.80 1.75
CA ALA A 135 -12.08 -11.53 2.23
C ALA A 135 -12.75 -10.85 3.43
N ALA A 136 -11.94 -10.20 4.26
CA ALA A 136 -12.41 -9.40 5.39
C ALA A 136 -12.64 -7.92 5.03
N ASN A 137 -12.51 -7.51 3.76
CA ASN A 137 -12.54 -6.09 3.37
C ASN A 137 -11.68 -5.22 4.30
N ARG A 138 -10.47 -5.71 4.61
CA ARG A 138 -9.57 -5.09 5.60
C ARG A 138 -9.17 -3.69 5.18
N LEU A 139 -9.28 -2.77 6.13
CA LEU A 139 -8.71 -1.43 6.05
C LEU A 139 -8.08 -1.04 7.40
N TRP A 140 -7.40 0.10 7.43
CA TRP A 140 -6.79 0.61 8.67
C TRP A 140 -7.24 2.03 8.93
N ARG A 141 -7.48 2.35 10.21
CA ARG A 141 -7.90 3.69 10.62
C ARG A 141 -6.90 4.27 11.61
N VAL A 142 -6.60 5.55 11.45
CA VAL A 142 -5.94 6.36 12.48
C VAL A 142 -6.95 7.40 12.96
N VAL A 143 -7.16 7.46 14.27
CA VAL A 143 -8.11 8.37 14.88
C VAL A 143 -7.45 9.18 16.00
N ASN A 144 -7.95 10.39 16.22
CA ASN A 144 -7.64 11.19 17.41
C ASN A 144 -8.76 11.02 18.43
N PRO A 145 -8.56 10.25 19.52
CA PRO A 145 -9.60 10.04 20.53
C PRO A 145 -9.89 11.29 21.39
N GLY A 146 -9.02 12.30 21.34
CA GLY A 146 -9.22 13.59 22.02
C GLY A 146 -10.14 14.56 21.26
N ARG A 147 -10.58 14.20 20.06
CA ARG A 147 -11.46 14.98 19.18
C ARG A 147 -12.60 14.13 18.67
N THR A 148 -13.81 14.64 18.79
CA THR A 148 -15.01 13.94 18.29
C THR A 148 -15.84 14.86 17.41
N ASN A 149 -16.53 14.27 16.44
CA ASN A 149 -17.57 14.94 15.68
C ASN A 149 -18.86 15.10 16.55
N ARG A 150 -19.87 15.76 16.01
CA ARG A 150 -21.16 15.98 16.72
C ARG A 150 -21.92 14.69 17.04
N LEU A 151 -21.55 13.56 16.44
CA LEU A 151 -22.15 12.26 16.75
C LEU A 151 -21.39 11.51 17.85
N GLY A 152 -20.29 12.11 18.38
CA GLY A 152 -19.45 11.50 19.41
C GLY A 152 -18.43 10.52 18.87
N GLU A 153 -18.24 10.42 17.55
CA GLU A 153 -17.23 9.56 16.95
C GLU A 153 -15.86 10.26 16.91
N ALA A 154 -14.80 9.52 17.20
CA ALA A 154 -13.44 10.06 17.09
C ALA A 154 -13.11 10.44 15.65
N VAL A 155 -12.57 11.65 15.46
CA VAL A 155 -12.14 12.10 14.13
C VAL A 155 -10.96 11.27 13.63
N GLY A 156 -10.96 10.93 12.36
CA GLY A 156 -9.95 10.02 11.80
C GLY A 156 -9.85 10.03 10.30
N TYR A 157 -8.87 9.25 9.84
CA TYR A 157 -8.71 8.87 8.45
C TYR A 157 -8.62 7.35 8.35
N ALA A 158 -9.27 6.81 7.33
CA ALA A 158 -9.17 5.40 6.96
C ALA A 158 -8.27 5.25 5.74
N LEU A 159 -7.28 4.37 5.82
CA LEU A 159 -6.49 3.90 4.70
C LEU A 159 -7.23 2.72 4.06
N VAL A 160 -7.73 2.94 2.86
CA VAL A 160 -8.41 1.94 2.03
C VAL A 160 -7.39 1.36 1.06
N PRO A 161 -7.03 0.07 1.18
CA PRO A 161 -6.07 -0.56 0.29
C PRO A 161 -6.54 -0.58 -1.15
N GLY A 162 -5.60 -0.42 -2.09
CA GLY A 162 -5.80 -0.78 -3.48
C GLY A 162 -5.42 -2.24 -3.75
N VAL A 163 -5.52 -2.63 -5.01
CA VAL A 163 -5.01 -3.94 -5.45
C VAL A 163 -3.50 -3.97 -5.26
N THR A 164 -2.99 -5.03 -4.64
CA THR A 164 -1.56 -5.22 -4.36
C THR A 164 -1.15 -6.66 -4.58
N ALA A 165 0.10 -6.86 -5.04
CA ALA A 165 0.75 -8.16 -5.09
C ALA A 165 1.59 -8.39 -3.84
N LEU A 166 1.68 -9.64 -3.41
CA LEU A 166 2.64 -10.09 -2.40
C LEU A 166 3.94 -10.53 -3.07
N PRO A 167 5.09 -10.46 -2.36
CA PRO A 167 6.38 -10.83 -2.94
C PRO A 167 6.46 -12.33 -3.24
N TYR A 168 6.83 -12.67 -4.48
CA TYR A 168 7.08 -14.06 -4.91
C TYR A 168 8.50 -14.54 -4.59
N ALA A 169 9.46 -13.63 -4.41
CA ALA A 169 10.81 -14.02 -3.99
C ALA A 169 10.74 -14.85 -2.70
N ALA A 170 11.53 -15.92 -2.62
CA ALA A 170 11.53 -16.82 -1.46
C ALA A 170 11.83 -16.07 -0.15
N GLN A 171 11.14 -16.45 0.92
CA GLN A 171 11.42 -15.89 2.24
C GLN A 171 12.88 -16.17 2.62
N GLY A 172 13.58 -15.16 3.15
CA GLY A 172 15.01 -15.26 3.48
C GLY A 172 15.96 -15.12 2.28
N SER A 173 15.44 -14.92 1.05
CA SER A 173 16.30 -14.58 -0.09
C SER A 173 17.02 -13.23 0.11
N PRO A 174 18.20 -13.01 -0.50
CA PRO A 174 18.92 -11.74 -0.35
C PRO A 174 18.06 -10.52 -0.68
N VAL A 175 17.26 -10.61 -1.76
CA VAL A 175 16.35 -9.53 -2.18
C VAL A 175 15.32 -9.20 -1.09
N ARG A 176 14.68 -10.24 -0.49
CA ARG A 176 13.69 -10.01 0.58
C ARG A 176 14.32 -9.55 1.89
N ARG A 177 15.57 -9.86 2.14
CA ARG A 177 16.31 -9.35 3.32
C ARG A 177 16.78 -7.91 3.12
N ALA A 178 17.22 -7.55 1.93
CA ALA A 178 17.56 -6.17 1.59
C ALA A 178 16.33 -5.25 1.56
N GLY A 179 15.21 -5.75 1.02
CA GLY A 179 13.92 -5.04 0.95
C GLY A 179 12.90 -5.58 1.97
N GLY A 180 13.27 -5.76 3.23
CA GLY A 180 12.44 -6.44 4.23
C GLY A 180 11.07 -5.81 4.49
N PHE A 181 10.86 -4.56 4.10
CA PHE A 181 9.56 -3.87 4.15
C PHE A 181 8.48 -4.53 3.25
N VAL A 182 8.87 -5.29 2.22
CA VAL A 182 7.91 -6.00 1.34
C VAL A 182 7.24 -7.19 2.01
N ASN A 183 7.71 -7.61 3.20
CA ASN A 183 7.19 -8.77 3.92
C ASN A 183 5.80 -8.55 4.52
N ALA A 184 5.33 -7.31 4.61
CA ALA A 184 3.97 -6.98 5.00
C ALA A 184 3.47 -5.76 4.19
N GLN A 185 2.16 -5.64 4.06
CA GLN A 185 1.56 -4.49 3.38
C GLN A 185 1.57 -3.25 4.25
N LEU A 186 1.42 -3.41 5.57
CA LEU A 186 1.45 -2.33 6.54
C LEU A 186 2.41 -2.64 7.67
N PHE A 187 3.18 -1.62 8.04
CA PHE A 187 3.84 -1.49 9.34
C PHE A 187 3.38 -0.17 9.96
N ILE A 188 3.27 -0.11 11.28
CA ILE A 188 3.07 1.14 12.01
C ILE A 188 4.17 1.26 13.06
N THR A 189 4.79 2.44 13.10
CA THR A 189 5.83 2.78 14.09
C THR A 189 5.45 4.08 14.81
N PRO A 190 5.97 4.31 16.02
CA PRO A 190 6.02 5.68 16.54
C PRO A 190 6.88 6.52 15.62
N TYR A 191 6.56 7.81 15.51
CA TYR A 191 7.41 8.74 14.77
C TYR A 191 8.84 8.73 15.34
N HIS A 192 9.81 8.69 14.43
CA HIS A 192 11.22 8.88 14.74
C HIS A 192 11.89 9.61 13.58
N ARG A 193 12.60 10.69 13.90
CA ARG A 193 13.21 11.58 12.88
C ARG A 193 14.20 10.88 11.94
N ASP A 194 14.88 9.85 12.42
CA ASP A 194 15.89 9.12 11.65
C ASP A 194 15.32 7.85 10.96
N GLU A 195 14.04 7.55 11.14
CA GLU A 195 13.35 6.46 10.45
C GLU A 195 12.63 7.03 9.22
N MET A 196 13.39 7.28 8.13
CA MET A 196 12.90 7.96 6.93
C MET A 196 12.62 7.02 5.77
N TYR A 197 13.34 5.91 5.63
CA TYR A 197 13.27 5.01 4.49
C TYR A 197 12.97 3.58 4.92
N ALA A 198 11.94 2.97 4.34
CA ALA A 198 11.44 1.64 4.72
C ALA A 198 12.52 0.54 4.72
N ALA A 199 13.50 0.62 3.82
CA ALA A 199 14.64 -0.30 3.71
C ALA A 199 15.86 0.13 4.54
N GLY A 200 15.76 1.22 5.33
CA GLY A 200 16.90 1.81 6.04
C GLY A 200 17.62 2.88 5.23
N GLU A 201 18.60 3.51 5.85
CA GLU A 201 19.29 4.68 5.28
C GLU A 201 20.14 4.34 4.03
N PHE A 202 20.75 3.15 4.01
CA PHE A 202 21.66 2.71 2.94
C PHE A 202 21.04 1.55 2.14
N GLN A 203 20.05 1.85 1.31
CA GLN A 203 19.24 0.85 0.61
C GLN A 203 20.06 -0.10 -0.29
N ASN A 204 21.12 0.40 -0.96
CA ASN A 204 21.93 -0.38 -1.90
C ASN A 204 23.14 -1.06 -1.24
N PHE A 205 23.64 -0.51 -0.11
CA PHE A 205 24.86 -0.96 0.57
C PHE A 205 24.62 -1.25 2.05
N GLY A 206 23.37 -1.21 2.50
CA GLY A 206 22.99 -1.51 3.87
C GLY A 206 23.16 -2.98 4.24
N LEU A 207 23.19 -3.24 5.52
CA LEU A 207 23.09 -4.61 6.04
C LEU A 207 21.70 -5.17 5.77
N GLN A 208 21.62 -6.50 5.68
CA GLN A 208 20.34 -7.19 5.54
C GLN A 208 19.46 -6.95 6.78
N ASP A 209 18.14 -6.95 6.58
CA ASP A 209 17.13 -6.71 7.62
C ASP A 209 17.20 -5.33 8.29
N GLU A 210 17.72 -4.32 7.61
CA GLU A 210 17.67 -2.91 8.01
C GLU A 210 16.25 -2.33 7.83
N GLY A 211 16.05 -1.09 8.23
CA GLY A 211 14.78 -0.38 8.09
C GLY A 211 13.67 -0.97 8.96
N LEU A 212 12.48 -1.11 8.41
CA LEU A 212 11.28 -1.55 9.12
C LEU A 212 11.44 -2.88 9.88
N PRO A 213 12.05 -3.93 9.30
CA PRO A 213 12.25 -5.17 10.05
C PRO A 213 13.10 -4.99 11.32
N ARG A 214 14.13 -4.12 11.27
CA ARG A 214 14.99 -3.83 12.41
C ARG A 214 14.30 -2.96 13.44
N TRP A 215 13.62 -1.91 13.00
CA TRP A 215 12.96 -0.95 13.89
C TRP A 215 11.84 -1.60 14.69
N THR A 216 10.97 -2.36 14.02
CA THR A 216 9.80 -3.00 14.65
C THR A 216 10.15 -4.15 15.59
N ARG A 217 11.39 -4.68 15.53
CA ARG A 217 11.88 -5.64 16.56
C ARG A 217 11.91 -5.05 17.97
N ARG A 218 11.96 -3.72 18.10
CA ARG A 218 11.88 -3.04 19.41
C ARG A 218 10.51 -3.17 20.04
N ASN A 219 9.49 -3.46 19.26
CA ASN A 219 8.10 -3.62 19.66
C ASN A 219 7.58 -2.48 20.55
N ARG A 220 7.85 -1.25 20.10
CA ARG A 220 7.45 -0.01 20.80
C ARG A 220 5.94 0.08 20.92
N SER A 221 5.46 0.79 21.97
CA SER A 221 4.04 1.10 22.14
C SER A 221 3.56 2.05 21.05
N LEU A 222 2.36 1.78 20.53
CA LEU A 222 1.64 2.65 19.59
C LEU A 222 0.45 3.37 20.26
N ARG A 223 0.43 3.40 21.59
CA ARG A 223 -0.64 4.04 22.34
C ARG A 223 -0.28 5.49 22.62
N ASP A 224 -1.21 6.39 22.34
CA ASP A 224 -1.10 7.81 22.69
C ASP A 224 0.23 8.40 22.19
N THR A 225 0.58 8.12 20.95
CA THR A 225 1.83 8.57 20.36
C THR A 225 1.59 9.11 18.95
N ASP A 226 2.56 9.84 18.47
CA ASP A 226 2.68 10.23 17.07
C ASP A 226 2.98 8.99 16.23
N LEU A 227 2.17 8.73 15.19
CA LEU A 227 2.15 7.49 14.44
C LEU A 227 2.58 7.69 12.98
N VAL A 228 3.45 6.82 12.52
CA VAL A 228 3.82 6.72 11.10
C VAL A 228 3.35 5.37 10.55
N LEU A 229 2.52 5.42 9.50
CA LEU A 229 2.12 4.25 8.75
C LEU A 229 3.06 4.07 7.55
N TRP A 230 3.55 2.86 7.37
CA TRP A 230 4.35 2.46 6.22
C TRP A 230 3.53 1.49 5.39
N TYR A 231 3.00 2.01 4.29
CA TYR A 231 2.12 1.23 3.42
C TYR A 231 2.85 0.85 2.15
N THR A 232 2.87 -0.44 1.83
CA THR A 232 3.59 -0.99 0.67
C THR A 232 2.63 -1.51 -0.38
N LEU A 233 2.75 -0.98 -1.60
CA LEU A 233 2.09 -1.48 -2.80
C LEU A 233 3.03 -2.42 -3.55
N GLY A 234 2.51 -3.56 -4.01
CA GLY A 234 3.19 -4.49 -4.89
C GLY A 234 2.51 -4.55 -6.25
N VAL A 235 3.29 -4.48 -7.32
CA VAL A 235 2.83 -4.67 -8.70
C VAL A 235 3.62 -5.79 -9.34
N THR A 236 2.93 -6.78 -9.91
CA THR A 236 3.55 -7.86 -10.68
C THR A 236 3.45 -7.53 -12.15
N HIS A 237 4.57 -7.50 -12.83
CA HIS A 237 4.65 -7.35 -14.27
C HIS A 237 5.00 -8.69 -14.93
N ILE A 238 4.08 -9.19 -15.74
CA ILE A 238 4.26 -10.34 -16.62
C ILE A 238 4.24 -9.78 -18.04
N PRO A 239 5.40 -9.63 -18.69
CA PRO A 239 5.52 -8.96 -19.99
C PRO A 239 4.73 -9.64 -21.10
N ARG A 240 4.17 -8.84 -22.01
CA ARG A 240 3.41 -9.26 -23.17
C ARG A 240 3.96 -8.59 -24.45
N PRO A 241 3.82 -9.20 -25.64
CA PRO A 241 4.24 -8.57 -26.90
C PRO A 241 3.61 -7.18 -27.13
N GLU A 242 2.36 -6.97 -26.67
CA GLU A 242 1.62 -5.71 -26.83
C GLU A 242 2.22 -4.56 -26.02
N GLU A 243 3.11 -4.85 -25.10
CA GLU A 243 3.79 -3.87 -24.25
C GLU A 243 5.19 -3.50 -24.75
N PHE A 244 5.68 -4.15 -25.81
CA PHE A 244 7.01 -3.91 -26.37
C PHE A 244 6.94 -2.93 -27.56
N PRO A 245 7.87 -1.95 -27.70
CA PRO A 245 9.01 -1.65 -26.82
C PRO A 245 8.67 -0.66 -25.67
N VAL A 246 7.56 0.07 -25.76
CA VAL A 246 7.13 1.07 -24.79
C VAL A 246 5.84 0.60 -24.13
N MET A 247 5.88 0.47 -22.82
CA MET A 247 4.78 -0.10 -22.05
C MET A 247 3.62 0.90 -21.91
N PRO A 248 2.36 0.45 -22.06
CA PRO A 248 1.21 1.20 -21.63
C PRO A 248 1.28 1.51 -20.12
N VAL A 249 0.61 2.58 -19.69
CA VAL A 249 0.58 2.95 -18.28
C VAL A 249 -0.21 1.92 -17.47
N SER A 250 0.45 1.29 -16.50
CA SER A 250 -0.19 0.53 -15.42
C SER A 250 -0.34 1.42 -14.20
N ARG A 251 -1.42 1.25 -13.42
CA ARG A 251 -1.72 2.07 -12.24
C ARG A 251 -1.90 1.21 -11.01
N ALA A 252 -1.33 1.68 -9.90
CA ALA A 252 -1.57 1.15 -8.57
C ALA A 252 -1.70 2.31 -7.58
N GLY A 253 -2.40 2.09 -6.46
CA GLY A 253 -2.60 3.15 -5.49
C GLY A 253 -3.37 2.70 -4.28
N PHE A 254 -3.63 3.63 -3.38
CA PHE A 254 -4.49 3.48 -2.21
C PHE A 254 -5.19 4.82 -1.95
N ARG A 255 -6.15 4.81 -1.04
CA ARG A 255 -6.91 6.00 -0.70
C ARG A 255 -6.94 6.22 0.80
N LEU A 256 -6.75 7.48 1.22
CA LEU A 256 -7.07 7.95 2.56
C LEU A 256 -8.42 8.67 2.50
N ILE A 257 -9.37 8.24 3.31
CA ILE A 257 -10.70 8.87 3.38
C ILE A 257 -10.99 9.38 4.79
N PRO A 258 -11.64 10.56 4.93
CA PRO A 258 -12.13 11.01 6.23
C PRO A 258 -13.05 9.95 6.85
N SER A 259 -12.87 9.69 8.13
CA SER A 259 -13.67 8.72 8.90
C SER A 259 -14.06 9.36 10.22
N GLY A 260 -15.30 9.86 10.30
CA GLY A 260 -15.75 10.67 11.42
C GLY A 260 -15.11 12.07 11.52
N PHE A 261 -14.36 12.51 10.50
CA PHE A 261 -13.63 13.77 10.53
C PHE A 261 -14.56 14.99 10.34
N PHE A 262 -15.61 14.84 9.55
CA PHE A 262 -16.61 15.88 9.31
C PHE A 262 -17.97 15.53 9.93
N ASP A 263 -18.74 16.55 10.32
CA ASP A 263 -20.10 16.39 10.82
C ASP A 263 -21.12 16.05 9.73
N ALA A 264 -20.81 16.36 8.49
CA ALA A 264 -21.63 16.09 7.29
C ALA A 264 -20.73 16.04 6.07
N SER A 265 -21.28 15.76 4.90
CA SER A 265 -20.52 15.80 3.65
C SER A 265 -19.95 17.20 3.42
N PRO A 266 -18.61 17.36 3.32
CA PRO A 266 -18.00 18.68 3.09
C PRO A 266 -18.24 19.22 1.68
N VAL A 267 -18.77 18.40 0.77
CA VAL A 267 -19.06 18.77 -0.63
C VAL A 267 -20.55 19.04 -0.88
N TRP A 268 -21.38 18.85 0.14
CA TRP A 268 -22.80 19.14 0.05
C TRP A 268 -23.11 20.42 0.82
N PRO A 269 -23.78 21.43 0.19
CA PRO A 269 -24.16 22.67 0.85
C PRO A 269 -25.19 22.49 1.95
#